data_3dfaa913fb981b7108401a8d45da8e3d
#
_entry.id   3dfaa913fb981b7108401a8d45da8e3d
#
_cell.length_a   1.000
_cell.length_b   1.000
_cell.length_c   1.000
_cell.angle_alpha   90.00
_cell.angle_beta   90.00
_cell.angle_gamma   90.00
#
_symmetry.space_group_name_H-M   'P 1'
#
loop_
_entity.id
_entity.type
_entity.pdbx_description
1 polymer ?
#
loop_
_entity_poly.entity_id
_entity_poly.type
_entity_poly.pdbx_seq_one_letter_code
_entity_poly.pdbx_strand_id
1 'polypeptide(L)'
;MITRRDYLKQASLAGCCLAVSGTRLFAAEAEQPITGKASLKEHGRKRGIMTGCAVGARALHDEAFQRLLAEQYDLVVSENSMKFGPLSPKPGEYNWTDADALVDFAEKHKMKIRGHNFVWHAQLPVWFKETATKDNAKKIMVDHIHTVGGRYKGKIQAWDVVNEAIQVSDGMPDGLRKSPWYELIGPEYLDLAYRTARETDPKAKLTYNEYGIEDDSEDNAKKRAATLALLKRFKANGTPIDALGIQSHIHAGTGETYGRGMRELISGAHELGLEVYLTEFDVNDDGVQDDDPAVRDKAVAAVYTDYLDIALESKAVKAVLTWGVSDRDTWLNGLKEHREKRPNRRQRPLPFDNDLKPTAPFFAIRDAFDKAPKR
;
A
#
# COMPACT_ATOMS: atom_id res chain seq x y z
N MET A 1 -9.95 -10.55 74.46
CA MET A 1 -8.60 -10.99 73.97
C MET A 1 -8.77 -12.39 73.43
N ILE A 2 -8.80 -12.55 72.14
CA ILE A 2 -8.92 -13.83 71.45
C ILE A 2 -7.49 -14.40 71.40
N THR A 3 -7.29 -15.60 71.91
CA THR A 3 -5.96 -16.19 72.02
C THR A 3 -5.58 -16.93 70.71
N ARG A 4 -4.27 -17.05 70.47
CA ARG A 4 -3.70 -17.73 69.28
C ARG A 4 -4.22 -19.16 69.06
N ARG A 5 -4.85 -19.74 70.09
CA ARG A 5 -5.41 -21.12 70.06
C ARG A 5 -6.80 -21.17 69.44
N ASP A 6 -7.54 -20.05 69.43
CA ASP A 6 -8.88 -19.96 68.84
C ASP A 6 -8.82 -19.75 67.35
N TYR A 7 -7.69 -19.13 66.83
CA TYR A 7 -7.45 -18.94 65.41
C TYR A 7 -7.07 -20.26 64.68
N LEU A 8 -6.48 -21.22 65.39
CA LEU A 8 -6.09 -22.52 64.81
C LEU A 8 -7.23 -23.56 64.78
N LYS A 9 -8.35 -23.33 65.49
CA LYS A 9 -9.50 -24.25 65.45
C LYS A 9 -10.54 -23.90 64.36
N GLN A 10 -10.47 -22.71 63.77
CA GLN A 10 -11.35 -22.34 62.65
C GLN A 10 -10.68 -22.60 61.27
N ALA A 11 -9.45 -23.00 61.21
CA ALA A 11 -8.72 -23.29 59.95
C ALA A 11 -8.78 -24.79 59.54
N SER A 12 -9.51 -25.65 60.25
CA SER A 12 -9.49 -27.11 60.01
C SER A 12 -10.79 -27.67 59.40
N LEU A 13 -11.66 -26.85 58.85
CA LEU A 13 -12.92 -27.30 58.24
C LEU A 13 -13.24 -26.65 56.91
N ALA A 14 -12.21 -26.42 56.07
CA ALA A 14 -12.42 -26.02 54.68
C ALA A 14 -11.21 -26.45 53.83
N GLY A 15 -11.04 -27.74 53.68
CA GLY A 15 -9.85 -28.29 52.98
C GLY A 15 -10.14 -29.63 52.29
N CYS A 16 -11.29 -29.80 51.68
CA CYS A 16 -11.54 -30.80 50.62
C CYS A 16 -11.86 -30.07 49.32
N CYS A 17 -10.90 -29.33 48.83
CA CYS A 17 -10.90 -28.97 47.43
C CYS A 17 -10.25 -30.11 46.65
N LEU A 18 -11.11 -30.85 45.95
CA LEU A 18 -10.74 -31.72 44.84
C LEU A 18 -9.74 -30.98 43.95
N ALA A 19 -8.51 -31.50 43.92
CA ALA A 19 -7.57 -31.20 42.83
C ALA A 19 -8.13 -31.83 41.56
N VAL A 20 -9.07 -31.14 40.93
CA VAL A 20 -9.37 -31.36 39.52
C VAL A 20 -8.14 -30.80 38.80
N SER A 21 -7.24 -31.71 38.44
CA SER A 21 -6.22 -31.48 37.42
C SER A 21 -6.94 -31.08 36.14
N GLY A 22 -7.23 -29.78 36.04
CA GLY A 22 -7.66 -29.18 34.83
C GLY A 22 -6.51 -29.22 33.85
N THR A 23 -6.34 -30.33 33.15
CA THR A 23 -5.84 -30.33 31.81
C THR A 23 -6.76 -29.38 31.05
N ARG A 24 -6.40 -28.09 30.98
CA ARG A 24 -6.88 -27.25 29.91
C ARG A 24 -6.42 -27.97 28.65
N LEU A 25 -7.28 -28.77 28.06
CA LEU A 25 -7.28 -29.00 26.65
C LEU A 25 -7.26 -27.58 26.06
N PHE A 26 -6.12 -27.16 25.57
CA PHE A 26 -6.07 -26.11 24.57
C PHE A 26 -6.89 -26.68 23.42
N ALA A 27 -8.18 -26.37 23.39
CA ALA A 27 -8.95 -26.49 22.17
C ALA A 27 -8.12 -25.68 21.18
N ALA A 28 -7.60 -26.35 20.15
CA ALA A 28 -7.00 -25.67 19.01
C ALA A 28 -8.03 -24.60 18.66
N GLU A 29 -7.62 -23.32 18.75
CA GLU A 29 -8.46 -22.22 18.28
C GLU A 29 -8.86 -22.61 16.86
N ALA A 30 -10.15 -22.85 16.64
CA ALA A 30 -10.64 -23.24 15.33
C ALA A 30 -10.16 -22.15 14.39
N GLU A 31 -9.35 -22.52 13.39
CA GLU A 31 -8.80 -21.58 12.42
C GLU A 31 -9.96 -20.73 11.89
N GLN A 32 -9.90 -19.43 12.09
CA GLN A 32 -10.97 -18.55 11.64
C GLN A 32 -11.08 -18.65 10.12
N PRO A 33 -12.30 -18.76 9.56
CA PRO A 33 -12.46 -18.84 8.12
C PRO A 33 -11.93 -17.56 7.46
N ILE A 34 -11.27 -17.74 6.32
CA ILE A 34 -10.68 -16.64 5.53
C ILE A 34 -11.22 -16.62 4.09
N THR A 35 -12.10 -17.53 3.73
CA THR A 35 -12.61 -17.68 2.36
C THR A 35 -14.09 -17.33 2.24
N GLY A 36 -14.58 -17.15 1.03
CA GLY A 36 -15.95 -16.78 0.75
C GLY A 36 -16.32 -15.47 1.44
N LYS A 37 -17.36 -15.46 2.24
CA LYS A 37 -17.84 -14.28 2.97
C LYS A 37 -16.85 -13.72 4.00
N ALA A 38 -15.83 -14.50 4.36
CA ALA A 38 -14.78 -14.13 5.31
C ALA A 38 -13.51 -13.59 4.64
N SER A 39 -13.46 -13.52 3.30
CA SER A 39 -12.33 -12.96 2.56
C SER A 39 -12.24 -11.43 2.70
N LEU A 40 -11.03 -10.88 2.55
CA LEU A 40 -10.81 -9.43 2.63
C LEU A 40 -11.68 -8.67 1.63
N LYS A 41 -11.78 -9.15 0.38
CA LYS A 41 -12.60 -8.47 -0.64
C LYS A 41 -14.08 -8.41 -0.26
N GLU A 42 -14.66 -9.45 0.35
CA GLU A 42 -16.06 -9.43 0.72
C GLU A 42 -16.32 -8.48 1.91
N HIS A 43 -15.38 -8.39 2.87
CA HIS A 43 -15.46 -7.40 3.95
C HIS A 43 -15.33 -5.97 3.41
N GLY A 44 -14.38 -5.72 2.51
CA GLY A 44 -14.23 -4.43 1.84
C GLY A 44 -15.48 -4.05 1.02
N ARG A 45 -15.98 -4.98 0.20
CA ARG A 45 -17.19 -4.78 -0.64
C ARG A 45 -18.43 -4.38 0.16
N LYS A 46 -18.66 -4.99 1.33
CA LYS A 46 -19.77 -4.62 2.22
C LYS A 46 -19.74 -3.15 2.63
N ARG A 47 -18.57 -2.53 2.61
CA ARG A 47 -18.35 -1.13 2.97
C ARG A 47 -18.14 -0.21 1.77
N GLY A 48 -18.06 -0.75 0.56
CA GLY A 48 -17.76 0.01 -0.66
C GLY A 48 -16.28 0.35 -0.80
N ILE A 49 -15.39 -0.45 -0.19
CA ILE A 49 -13.93 -0.34 -0.28
C ILE A 49 -13.42 -1.43 -1.23
N MET A 50 -12.64 -1.04 -2.23
CA MET A 50 -11.90 -1.99 -3.07
C MET A 50 -10.70 -2.51 -2.29
N THR A 51 -10.51 -3.82 -2.30
CA THR A 51 -9.35 -4.46 -1.67
C THR A 51 -8.40 -4.90 -2.77
N GLY A 52 -7.13 -4.50 -2.68
CA GLY A 52 -6.15 -4.81 -3.73
C GLY A 52 -4.77 -5.19 -3.18
N CYS A 53 -3.90 -5.60 -4.09
CA CYS A 53 -2.50 -5.89 -3.76
C CYS A 53 -1.57 -5.69 -4.95
N ALA A 54 -0.29 -5.43 -4.65
CA ALA A 54 0.77 -5.49 -5.66
C ALA A 54 1.14 -6.95 -5.96
N VAL A 55 1.45 -7.21 -7.24
CA VAL A 55 1.77 -8.54 -7.74
C VAL A 55 3.06 -8.48 -8.55
N GLY A 56 4.06 -9.24 -8.12
CA GLY A 56 5.25 -9.54 -8.92
C GLY A 56 4.93 -10.61 -9.97
N ALA A 57 5.45 -10.45 -11.19
CA ALA A 57 5.13 -11.33 -12.31
C ALA A 57 5.41 -12.81 -12.02
N ARG A 58 6.48 -13.12 -11.30
CA ARG A 58 6.85 -14.51 -10.94
C ARG A 58 5.80 -15.21 -10.07
N ALA A 59 5.11 -14.47 -9.22
CA ALA A 59 4.10 -15.03 -8.33
C ALA A 59 2.89 -15.58 -9.10
N LEU A 60 2.65 -15.08 -10.32
CA LEU A 60 1.58 -15.58 -11.19
C LEU A 60 1.85 -16.97 -11.81
N HIS A 61 3.03 -17.55 -11.61
CA HIS A 61 3.31 -18.94 -11.99
C HIS A 61 2.92 -19.95 -10.89
N ASP A 62 2.56 -19.50 -9.70
CA ASP A 62 2.14 -20.33 -8.57
C ASP A 62 0.61 -20.39 -8.50
N GLU A 63 0.03 -21.56 -8.75
CA GLU A 63 -1.42 -21.75 -8.74
C GLU A 63 -2.05 -21.51 -7.36
N ALA A 64 -1.35 -21.83 -6.26
CA ALA A 64 -1.86 -21.57 -4.92
C ALA A 64 -1.95 -20.06 -4.67
N PHE A 65 -0.94 -19.33 -5.12
CA PHE A 65 -0.93 -17.86 -5.06
C PHE A 65 -2.04 -17.25 -5.95
N GLN A 66 -2.24 -17.74 -7.17
CA GLN A 66 -3.33 -17.29 -8.04
C GLN A 66 -4.70 -17.48 -7.39
N ARG A 67 -4.94 -18.64 -6.75
CA ARG A 67 -6.19 -18.91 -6.03
C ARG A 67 -6.38 -17.95 -4.88
N LEU A 68 -5.32 -17.69 -4.10
CA LEU A 68 -5.35 -16.73 -2.99
C LEU A 68 -5.67 -15.30 -3.47
N LEU A 69 -5.03 -14.86 -4.55
CA LEU A 69 -5.31 -13.56 -5.17
C LEU A 69 -6.80 -13.43 -5.55
N ALA A 70 -7.31 -14.38 -6.32
CA ALA A 70 -8.69 -14.36 -6.78
C ALA A 70 -9.71 -14.43 -5.63
N GLU A 71 -9.34 -15.06 -4.51
CA GLU A 71 -10.18 -15.18 -3.33
C GLU A 71 -10.20 -13.91 -2.47
N GLN A 72 -9.06 -13.23 -2.31
CA GLN A 72 -8.91 -12.18 -1.32
C GLN A 72 -9.03 -10.76 -1.87
N TYR A 73 -8.86 -10.56 -3.18
CA TYR A 73 -8.70 -9.21 -3.74
C TYR A 73 -9.63 -8.93 -4.93
N ASP A 74 -10.03 -7.66 -5.04
CA ASP A 74 -10.82 -7.12 -6.16
C ASP A 74 -9.95 -6.50 -7.23
N LEU A 75 -8.74 -6.08 -6.86
CA LEU A 75 -7.88 -5.21 -7.65
C LEU A 75 -6.44 -5.67 -7.51
N VAL A 76 -5.71 -5.67 -8.62
CA VAL A 76 -4.27 -5.91 -8.65
C VAL A 76 -3.53 -4.71 -9.23
N VAL A 77 -2.29 -4.53 -8.79
CA VAL A 77 -1.36 -3.56 -9.35
C VAL A 77 -0.04 -4.27 -9.69
N SER A 78 0.58 -3.90 -10.80
CA SER A 78 1.90 -4.40 -11.14
C SER A 78 2.95 -3.83 -10.19
N GLU A 79 3.68 -4.69 -9.48
CA GLU A 79 4.78 -4.25 -8.63
C GLU A 79 5.89 -3.55 -9.44
N ASN A 80 6.28 -4.10 -10.60
CA ASN A 80 7.37 -3.58 -11.40
C ASN A 80 7.12 -3.57 -12.91
N SER A 81 6.33 -4.51 -13.45
CA SER A 81 6.29 -4.79 -14.89
C SER A 81 5.66 -3.68 -15.73
N MET A 82 4.96 -2.70 -15.13
CA MET A 82 4.42 -1.53 -15.82
C MET A 82 5.24 -0.26 -15.62
N LYS A 83 6.36 -0.30 -14.88
CA LYS A 83 7.27 0.84 -14.71
C LYS A 83 8.08 1.07 -15.99
N PHE A 84 8.49 2.32 -16.24
CA PHE A 84 9.11 2.69 -17.52
C PHE A 84 10.37 1.89 -17.86
N GLY A 85 11.29 1.72 -16.89
CA GLY A 85 12.53 0.97 -17.11
C GLY A 85 12.31 -0.48 -17.54
N PRO A 86 11.55 -1.29 -16.73
CA PRO A 86 11.21 -2.67 -17.10
C PRO A 86 10.46 -2.80 -18.44
N LEU A 87 9.55 -1.87 -18.73
CA LEU A 87 8.77 -1.90 -19.96
C LEU A 87 9.58 -1.57 -21.21
N SER A 88 10.50 -0.58 -21.14
CA SER A 88 11.15 -0.04 -22.31
C SER A 88 12.68 -0.24 -22.24
N PRO A 89 13.18 -1.44 -22.61
CA PRO A 89 14.60 -1.76 -22.56
C PRO A 89 15.43 -0.94 -23.56
N LYS A 90 14.83 -0.49 -24.69
CA LYS A 90 15.45 0.37 -25.70
C LYS A 90 14.45 1.42 -26.20
N PRO A 91 14.94 2.51 -26.81
CA PRO A 91 14.05 3.52 -27.40
C PRO A 91 13.05 2.91 -28.39
N GLY A 92 11.76 3.12 -28.14
CA GLY A 92 10.67 2.63 -29.00
C GLY A 92 10.38 1.12 -28.91
N GLU A 93 11.18 0.36 -28.15
CA GLU A 93 10.92 -1.07 -27.90
C GLU A 93 10.28 -1.25 -26.53
N TYR A 94 9.26 -2.15 -26.45
CA TYR A 94 8.55 -2.47 -25.22
C TYR A 94 8.48 -3.97 -24.97
N ASN A 95 8.74 -4.38 -23.73
CA ASN A 95 8.54 -5.75 -23.26
C ASN A 95 7.21 -5.83 -22.48
N TRP A 96 6.23 -6.44 -23.08
CA TRP A 96 4.88 -6.54 -22.52
C TRP A 96 4.61 -7.83 -21.74
N THR A 97 5.51 -8.79 -21.78
CA THR A 97 5.28 -10.17 -21.32
C THR A 97 4.66 -10.23 -19.92
N ASP A 98 5.29 -9.60 -18.96
CA ASP A 98 4.85 -9.66 -17.55
C ASP A 98 3.63 -8.76 -17.28
N ALA A 99 3.57 -7.62 -17.97
CA ALA A 99 2.43 -6.71 -17.84
C ALA A 99 1.16 -7.30 -18.46
N ASP A 100 1.27 -7.92 -19.65
CA ASP A 100 0.15 -8.63 -20.29
C ASP A 100 -0.31 -9.81 -19.44
N ALA A 101 0.61 -10.61 -18.88
CA ALA A 101 0.26 -11.74 -18.01
C ALA A 101 -0.57 -11.31 -16.79
N LEU A 102 -0.25 -10.16 -16.19
CA LEU A 102 -1.05 -9.60 -15.09
C LEU A 102 -2.44 -9.15 -15.57
N VAL A 103 -2.51 -8.49 -16.72
CA VAL A 103 -3.78 -8.03 -17.30
C VAL A 103 -4.67 -9.23 -17.64
N ASP A 104 -4.14 -10.25 -18.29
CA ASP A 104 -4.86 -11.46 -18.65
C ASP A 104 -5.38 -12.20 -17.40
N PHE A 105 -4.54 -12.31 -16.36
CA PHE A 105 -4.95 -12.86 -15.09
C PHE A 105 -6.12 -12.08 -14.46
N ALA A 106 -6.02 -10.76 -14.41
CA ALA A 106 -7.05 -9.91 -13.86
C ALA A 106 -8.37 -10.01 -14.64
N GLU A 107 -8.33 -9.98 -15.97
CA GLU A 107 -9.50 -10.14 -16.83
C GLU A 107 -10.16 -11.52 -16.64
N LYS A 108 -9.37 -12.60 -16.60
CA LYS A 108 -9.83 -13.97 -16.34
C LYS A 108 -10.59 -14.10 -15.02
N HIS A 109 -10.09 -13.42 -13.98
CA HIS A 109 -10.67 -13.47 -12.64
C HIS A 109 -11.63 -12.29 -12.34
N LYS A 110 -11.95 -11.44 -13.34
CA LYS A 110 -12.84 -10.27 -13.22
C LYS A 110 -12.39 -9.29 -12.14
N MET A 111 -11.07 -9.16 -12.00
CA MET A 111 -10.45 -8.20 -11.10
C MET A 111 -10.21 -6.89 -11.82
N LYS A 112 -10.17 -5.80 -11.07
CA LYS A 112 -9.75 -4.51 -11.56
C LYS A 112 -8.23 -4.42 -11.61
N ILE A 113 -7.71 -3.45 -12.35
CA ILE A 113 -6.27 -3.25 -12.50
C ILE A 113 -5.95 -1.79 -12.19
N ARG A 114 -4.92 -1.56 -11.38
CA ARG A 114 -4.27 -0.26 -11.23
C ARG A 114 -2.95 -0.29 -12.00
N GLY A 115 -2.75 0.68 -12.88
CA GLY A 115 -1.51 0.84 -13.63
C GLY A 115 -0.50 1.64 -12.82
N HIS A 116 0.70 1.11 -12.63
CA HIS A 116 1.77 1.74 -11.85
C HIS A 116 3.09 1.62 -12.62
N ASN A 117 3.66 2.68 -13.09
CA ASN A 117 3.23 4.08 -13.21
C ASN A 117 3.67 4.66 -14.57
N PHE A 118 3.16 5.82 -14.97
CA PHE A 118 3.64 6.47 -16.20
C PHE A 118 4.91 7.29 -15.98
N VAL A 119 4.91 8.19 -15.00
CA VAL A 119 6.01 9.15 -14.79
C VAL A 119 6.54 9.06 -13.37
N TRP A 120 7.78 8.65 -13.25
CA TRP A 120 8.49 8.53 -11.97
C TRP A 120 9.95 8.95 -12.14
N HIS A 121 10.58 9.44 -11.08
CA HIS A 121 11.98 9.84 -11.08
C HIS A 121 12.96 8.65 -11.01
N ALA A 122 12.49 7.51 -10.52
CA ALA A 122 13.28 6.29 -10.37
C ALA A 122 12.93 5.25 -11.45
N GLN A 123 13.73 4.20 -11.53
CA GLN A 123 13.58 3.10 -12.49
C GLN A 123 13.35 3.55 -13.94
N LEU A 124 13.97 4.67 -14.32
CA LEU A 124 14.01 5.11 -15.71
C LEU A 124 14.87 4.15 -16.55
N PRO A 125 14.55 3.93 -17.83
CA PRO A 125 15.38 3.14 -18.72
C PRO A 125 16.83 3.66 -18.77
N VAL A 126 17.80 2.76 -18.92
CA VAL A 126 19.21 3.16 -19.03
C VAL A 126 19.40 4.16 -20.18
N TRP A 127 18.82 3.86 -21.35
CA TRP A 127 18.90 4.72 -22.53
C TRP A 127 18.31 6.11 -22.30
N PHE A 128 17.32 6.27 -21.42
CA PHE A 128 16.74 7.59 -21.10
C PHE A 128 17.83 8.53 -20.54
N LYS A 129 18.65 8.04 -19.60
CA LYS A 129 19.73 8.84 -19.01
C LYS A 129 20.81 9.24 -20.01
N GLU A 130 20.96 8.46 -21.08
CA GLU A 130 21.98 8.68 -22.11
C GLU A 130 21.48 9.60 -23.24
N THR A 131 20.18 9.60 -23.54
CA THR A 131 19.64 10.21 -24.75
C THR A 131 18.61 11.31 -24.51
N ALA A 132 18.03 11.40 -23.30
CA ALA A 132 17.05 12.44 -22.99
C ALA A 132 17.71 13.81 -22.84
N THR A 133 17.15 14.80 -23.51
CA THR A 133 17.58 16.20 -23.53
C THR A 133 16.37 17.10 -23.34
N LYS A 134 16.59 18.40 -23.11
CA LYS A 134 15.50 19.38 -23.03
C LYS A 134 14.63 19.43 -24.30
N ASP A 135 15.23 19.10 -25.45
CA ASP A 135 14.53 19.17 -26.74
C ASP A 135 13.61 17.97 -26.98
N ASN A 136 13.94 16.78 -26.40
CA ASN A 136 13.20 15.55 -26.68
C ASN A 136 12.43 14.97 -25.47
N ALA A 137 12.71 15.41 -24.24
CA ALA A 137 12.12 14.81 -23.05
C ALA A 137 10.58 14.87 -23.01
N LYS A 138 9.98 15.98 -23.48
CA LYS A 138 8.51 16.11 -23.60
C LYS A 138 7.96 15.03 -24.52
N LYS A 139 8.58 14.83 -25.69
CA LYS A 139 8.16 13.81 -26.65
C LYS A 139 8.29 12.40 -26.08
N ILE A 140 9.43 12.09 -25.41
CA ILE A 140 9.65 10.79 -24.78
C ILE A 140 8.54 10.48 -23.77
N MET A 141 8.18 11.43 -22.90
CA MET A 141 7.12 11.26 -21.91
C MET A 141 5.75 11.05 -22.55
N VAL A 142 5.39 11.88 -23.53
CA VAL A 142 4.11 11.79 -24.24
C VAL A 142 4.00 10.46 -25.00
N ASP A 143 5.03 10.07 -25.73
CA ASP A 143 5.06 8.81 -26.47
C ASP A 143 4.94 7.61 -25.53
N HIS A 144 5.60 7.64 -24.36
CA HIS A 144 5.51 6.59 -23.36
C HIS A 144 4.07 6.46 -22.82
N ILE A 145 3.45 7.56 -22.41
CA ILE A 145 2.06 7.56 -21.89
C ILE A 145 1.08 7.08 -22.97
N HIS A 146 1.20 7.55 -24.21
CA HIS A 146 0.36 7.10 -25.32
C HIS A 146 0.54 5.61 -25.62
N THR A 147 1.78 5.12 -25.60
CA THR A 147 2.07 3.73 -25.93
C THR A 147 1.52 2.79 -24.85
N VAL A 148 1.85 3.05 -23.58
CA VAL A 148 1.44 2.18 -22.46
C VAL A 148 -0.04 2.32 -22.16
N GLY A 149 -0.52 3.57 -22.04
CA GLY A 149 -1.93 3.85 -21.79
C GLY A 149 -2.82 3.37 -22.93
N GLY A 150 -2.37 3.54 -24.18
CA GLY A 150 -3.08 3.10 -25.38
C GLY A 150 -3.23 1.59 -25.46
N ARG A 151 -2.16 0.82 -25.09
CA ARG A 151 -2.20 -0.64 -25.06
C ARG A 151 -3.27 -1.16 -24.10
N TYR A 152 -3.40 -0.56 -22.94
CA TYR A 152 -4.33 -1.01 -21.90
C TYR A 152 -5.58 -0.16 -21.78
N LYS A 153 -5.87 0.67 -22.79
CA LYS A 153 -7.03 1.56 -22.81
C LYS A 153 -8.33 0.84 -22.49
N GLY A 154 -9.05 1.35 -21.50
CA GLY A 154 -10.32 0.81 -21.04
C GLY A 154 -10.22 -0.45 -20.15
N LYS A 155 -9.03 -0.99 -19.91
CA LYS A 155 -8.77 -2.14 -19.01
C LYS A 155 -8.34 -1.69 -17.61
N ILE A 156 -7.77 -0.49 -17.49
CA ILE A 156 -7.20 0.03 -16.25
C ILE A 156 -8.25 0.85 -15.49
N GLN A 157 -8.46 0.51 -14.22
CA GLN A 157 -9.35 1.24 -13.32
C GLN A 157 -8.79 2.60 -12.92
N ALA A 158 -7.49 2.65 -12.62
CA ALA A 158 -6.78 3.85 -12.21
C ALA A 158 -5.31 3.79 -12.63
N TRP A 159 -4.75 4.91 -13.11
CA TRP A 159 -3.32 5.06 -13.38
C TRP A 159 -2.65 5.96 -12.36
N ASP A 160 -1.50 5.57 -11.85
CA ASP A 160 -0.55 6.50 -11.25
C ASP A 160 0.14 7.27 -12.36
N VAL A 161 -0.38 8.47 -12.61
CA VAL A 161 0.13 9.29 -13.71
C VAL A 161 1.51 9.83 -13.36
N VAL A 162 1.61 10.42 -12.19
CA VAL A 162 2.89 10.86 -11.62
C VAL A 162 3.05 10.26 -10.23
N ASN A 163 4.23 9.69 -9.99
CA ASN A 163 4.63 9.09 -8.73
C ASN A 163 5.74 9.94 -8.10
N GLU A 164 5.56 10.32 -6.81
CA GLU A 164 6.60 10.90 -5.93
C GLU A 164 7.22 12.21 -6.45
N ALA A 165 6.39 13.15 -6.87
CA ALA A 165 6.86 14.44 -7.37
C ALA A 165 7.29 15.43 -6.28
N ILE A 166 6.98 15.16 -4.99
CA ILE A 166 7.33 16.02 -3.86
C ILE A 166 8.56 15.49 -3.13
N GLN A 167 9.55 16.37 -2.94
CA GLN A 167 10.73 16.14 -2.11
C GLN A 167 11.21 17.49 -1.56
N VAL A 168 10.65 17.87 -0.42
CA VAL A 168 10.87 19.20 0.17
C VAL A 168 12.36 19.48 0.44
N SER A 169 13.13 18.45 0.80
CA SER A 169 14.58 18.56 1.05
C SER A 169 15.42 18.91 -0.18
N ASP A 170 14.88 18.78 -1.40
CA ASP A 170 15.59 19.19 -2.61
C ASP A 170 15.63 20.73 -2.79
N GLY A 171 14.85 21.47 -1.97
CA GLY A 171 14.84 22.93 -1.98
C GLY A 171 14.28 23.56 -3.24
N MET A 172 13.56 22.80 -4.06
CA MET A 172 12.92 23.31 -5.27
C MET A 172 11.65 24.08 -4.95
N PRO A 173 11.21 25.01 -5.82
CA PRO A 173 9.94 25.71 -5.64
C PRO A 173 8.77 24.74 -5.42
N ASP A 174 7.83 25.13 -4.56
CA ASP A 174 6.62 24.35 -4.23
C ASP A 174 6.90 22.96 -3.60
N GLY A 175 8.14 22.73 -3.09
CA GLY A 175 8.56 21.45 -2.53
C GLY A 175 8.70 20.33 -3.56
N LEU A 176 8.75 20.65 -4.86
CA LEU A 176 8.89 19.67 -5.91
C LEU A 176 10.23 18.95 -5.85
N ARG A 177 10.22 17.70 -6.31
CA ARG A 177 11.44 16.89 -6.46
C ARG A 177 12.27 17.38 -7.63
N LYS A 178 13.59 17.50 -7.43
CA LYS A 178 14.58 17.70 -8.49
C LYS A 178 14.76 16.39 -9.27
N SER A 179 13.72 16.01 -9.99
CA SER A 179 13.72 14.81 -10.83
C SER A 179 14.31 15.06 -12.22
N PRO A 180 14.75 14.02 -12.97
CA PRO A 180 15.15 14.18 -14.36
C PRO A 180 14.08 14.84 -15.23
N TRP A 181 12.79 14.54 -14.98
CA TRP A 181 11.67 15.16 -15.66
C TRP A 181 11.58 16.66 -15.39
N TYR A 182 11.75 17.04 -14.11
CA TYR A 182 11.78 18.45 -13.72
C TYR A 182 12.96 19.20 -14.35
N GLU A 183 14.16 18.61 -14.34
CA GLU A 183 15.37 19.24 -14.87
C GLU A 183 15.32 19.40 -16.40
N LEU A 184 14.70 18.46 -17.10
CA LEU A 184 14.62 18.48 -18.56
C LEU A 184 13.42 19.27 -19.11
N ILE A 185 12.29 19.26 -18.41
CA ILE A 185 11.03 19.84 -18.91
C ILE A 185 10.61 21.08 -18.12
N GLY A 186 10.92 21.15 -16.82
CA GLY A 186 10.36 22.13 -15.89
C GLY A 186 9.10 21.58 -15.20
N PRO A 187 8.50 22.37 -14.26
CA PRO A 187 7.35 21.94 -13.47
C PRO A 187 6.10 21.63 -14.31
N GLU A 188 6.03 22.11 -15.54
CA GLU A 188 4.93 21.83 -16.47
C GLU A 188 4.84 20.36 -16.91
N TYR A 189 5.88 19.53 -16.65
CA TYR A 189 5.82 18.10 -16.94
C TYR A 189 4.63 17.42 -16.24
N LEU A 190 4.25 17.92 -15.07
CA LEU A 190 3.15 17.42 -14.27
C LEU A 190 1.82 17.56 -15.03
N ASP A 191 1.48 18.79 -15.41
CA ASP A 191 0.23 19.07 -16.14
C ASP A 191 0.19 18.35 -17.50
N LEU A 192 1.33 18.29 -18.20
CA LEU A 192 1.47 17.59 -19.48
C LEU A 192 1.17 16.10 -19.32
N ALA A 193 1.74 15.43 -18.30
CA ALA A 193 1.52 14.01 -18.05
C ALA A 193 0.02 13.69 -17.83
N TYR A 194 -0.67 14.47 -16.98
CA TYR A 194 -2.09 14.25 -16.71
C TYR A 194 -2.99 14.49 -17.92
N ARG A 195 -2.74 15.56 -18.70
CA ARG A 195 -3.50 15.83 -19.91
C ARG A 195 -3.32 14.74 -20.96
N THR A 196 -2.08 14.30 -21.15
CA THR A 196 -1.76 13.18 -22.06
C THR A 196 -2.42 11.88 -21.60
N ALA A 197 -2.39 11.57 -20.29
CA ALA A 197 -3.02 10.37 -19.76
C ALA A 197 -4.55 10.39 -19.95
N ARG A 198 -5.20 11.52 -19.71
CA ARG A 198 -6.65 11.69 -19.93
C ARG A 198 -7.06 11.56 -21.39
N GLU A 199 -6.26 12.12 -22.31
CA GLU A 199 -6.47 11.97 -23.75
C GLU A 199 -6.33 10.49 -24.17
N THR A 200 -5.33 9.81 -23.62
CA THR A 200 -5.03 8.41 -23.96
C THR A 200 -6.11 7.45 -23.47
N ASP A 201 -6.48 7.53 -22.19
CA ASP A 201 -7.57 6.72 -21.59
C ASP A 201 -8.57 7.61 -20.83
N PRO A 202 -9.63 8.08 -21.50
CA PRO A 202 -10.61 8.98 -20.90
C PRO A 202 -11.39 8.36 -19.72
N LYS A 203 -11.41 7.03 -19.58
CA LYS A 203 -12.22 6.33 -18.58
C LYS A 203 -11.45 5.99 -17.31
N ALA A 204 -10.13 5.85 -17.40
CA ALA A 204 -9.30 5.55 -16.24
C ALA A 204 -9.29 6.72 -15.24
N LYS A 205 -9.31 6.40 -13.94
CA LYS A 205 -9.05 7.39 -12.89
C LYS A 205 -7.57 7.79 -12.95
N LEU A 206 -7.27 9.07 -12.78
CA LEU A 206 -5.90 9.58 -12.77
C LEU A 206 -5.48 9.91 -11.35
N THR A 207 -4.46 9.22 -10.85
CA THR A 207 -3.98 9.30 -9.47
C THR A 207 -2.64 10.01 -9.41
N TYR A 208 -2.44 10.86 -8.42
CA TYR A 208 -1.15 11.28 -7.91
C TYR A 208 -0.78 10.40 -6.72
N ASN A 209 0.37 9.74 -6.74
CA ASN A 209 0.78 8.79 -5.72
C ASN A 209 2.03 9.28 -4.97
N GLU A 210 2.01 9.23 -3.61
CA GLU A 210 3.08 9.81 -2.79
C GLU A 210 3.30 9.02 -1.50
N TYR A 211 4.53 9.06 -0.99
CA TYR A 211 4.95 8.50 0.30
C TYR A 211 5.46 9.60 1.25
N GLY A 212 5.68 9.24 2.52
CA GLY A 212 6.19 10.18 3.53
C GLY A 212 5.20 11.30 3.83
N ILE A 213 3.91 10.97 3.81
CA ILE A 213 2.77 11.85 4.10
C ILE A 213 1.83 11.23 5.14
N GLU A 214 2.23 10.11 5.74
CA GLU A 214 1.40 9.22 6.55
C GLU A 214 1.37 9.60 8.03
N ASP A 215 2.55 9.79 8.64
CA ASP A 215 2.70 9.99 10.07
C ASP A 215 2.60 11.46 10.51
N ASP A 216 2.52 11.71 11.81
CA ASP A 216 2.40 13.06 12.39
C ASP A 216 3.76 13.76 12.61
N SER A 217 4.87 13.27 12.03
CA SER A 217 6.18 13.91 12.09
C SER A 217 6.19 15.27 11.37
N GLU A 218 7.16 16.09 11.72
CA GLU A 218 7.32 17.43 11.12
C GLU A 218 7.65 17.33 9.62
N ASP A 219 8.46 16.37 9.21
CA ASP A 219 8.83 16.20 7.80
C ASP A 219 7.65 15.71 6.96
N ASN A 220 6.86 14.76 7.46
CA ASN A 220 5.60 14.37 6.82
C ASN A 220 4.61 15.55 6.78
N ALA A 221 4.54 16.39 7.81
CA ALA A 221 3.67 17.57 7.81
C ALA A 221 4.06 18.56 6.70
N LYS A 222 5.35 18.84 6.50
CA LYS A 222 5.85 19.68 5.39
C LYS A 222 5.50 19.07 4.03
N LYS A 223 5.69 17.77 3.89
CA LYS A 223 5.41 17.06 2.64
C LYS A 223 3.92 16.99 2.34
N ARG A 224 3.05 16.77 3.34
CA ARG A 224 1.58 16.88 3.20
C ARG A 224 1.15 18.26 2.73
N ALA A 225 1.72 19.32 3.31
CA ALA A 225 1.41 20.68 2.90
C ALA A 225 1.76 20.94 1.43
N ALA A 226 2.94 20.51 0.98
CA ALA A 226 3.36 20.61 -0.41
C ALA A 226 2.48 19.75 -1.35
N THR A 227 2.11 18.54 -0.92
CA THR A 227 1.18 17.67 -1.66
C THR A 227 -0.18 18.32 -1.85
N LEU A 228 -0.79 18.86 -0.79
CA LEU A 228 -2.08 19.55 -0.90
C LEU A 228 -1.98 20.82 -1.76
N ALA A 229 -0.87 21.55 -1.70
CA ALA A 229 -0.63 22.70 -2.57
C ALA A 229 -0.55 22.28 -4.04
N LEU A 230 0.12 21.17 -4.37
CA LEU A 230 0.16 20.61 -5.71
C LEU A 230 -1.23 20.23 -6.21
N LEU A 231 -2.02 19.52 -5.40
CA LEU A 231 -3.39 19.14 -5.77
C LEU A 231 -4.29 20.36 -6.01
N LYS A 232 -4.20 21.40 -5.18
CA LYS A 232 -4.89 22.68 -5.38
C LYS A 232 -4.48 23.35 -6.70
N ARG A 233 -3.18 23.34 -7.01
CA ARG A 233 -2.65 23.86 -8.28
C ARG A 233 -3.24 23.10 -9.47
N PHE A 234 -3.30 21.76 -9.42
CA PHE A 234 -3.92 20.96 -10.47
C PHE A 234 -5.38 21.34 -10.70
N LYS A 235 -6.15 21.48 -9.63
CA LYS A 235 -7.57 21.89 -9.74
C LYS A 235 -7.70 23.29 -10.32
N ALA A 236 -6.86 24.23 -9.90
CA ALA A 236 -6.86 25.62 -10.41
C ALA A 236 -6.49 25.69 -11.91
N ASN A 237 -5.56 24.85 -12.37
CA ASN A 237 -5.13 24.76 -13.75
C ASN A 237 -6.08 23.93 -14.65
N GLY A 238 -7.12 23.33 -14.08
CA GLY A 238 -7.98 22.38 -14.81
C GLY A 238 -7.23 21.13 -15.25
N THR A 239 -6.18 20.72 -14.53
CA THR A 239 -5.45 19.47 -14.75
C THR A 239 -6.33 18.31 -14.33
N PRO A 240 -6.55 17.29 -15.19
CA PRO A 240 -7.49 16.22 -14.93
C PRO A 240 -6.91 15.22 -13.92
N ILE A 241 -7.22 15.40 -12.65
CA ILE A 241 -6.87 14.48 -11.55
C ILE A 241 -8.14 14.02 -10.85
N ASP A 242 -8.20 12.73 -10.50
CA ASP A 242 -9.36 12.08 -9.86
C ASP A 242 -9.08 11.61 -8.44
N ALA A 243 -7.83 11.27 -8.11
CA ALA A 243 -7.50 10.68 -6.82
C ALA A 243 -6.11 11.04 -6.29
N LEU A 244 -5.97 10.98 -4.97
CA LEU A 244 -4.70 10.96 -4.25
C LEU A 244 -4.41 9.52 -3.83
N GLY A 245 -3.22 9.00 -4.17
CA GLY A 245 -2.66 7.78 -3.60
C GLY A 245 -1.74 8.11 -2.44
N ILE A 246 -1.92 7.42 -1.33
CA ILE A 246 -1.04 7.44 -0.16
C ILE A 246 -0.38 6.08 -0.12
N GLN A 247 0.95 6.02 -0.26
CA GLN A 247 1.65 4.73 -0.42
C GLN A 247 1.51 3.87 0.84
N SER A 248 1.57 4.48 2.02
CA SER A 248 1.41 3.76 3.28
C SER A 248 2.51 2.73 3.55
N HIS A 249 3.76 3.04 3.17
CA HIS A 249 4.95 2.32 3.61
C HIS A 249 5.31 2.82 5.02
N ILE A 250 4.91 2.08 6.03
CA ILE A 250 5.01 2.51 7.44
C ILE A 250 5.76 1.50 8.29
N HIS A 251 5.99 1.81 9.59
CA HIS A 251 6.93 1.05 10.41
C HIS A 251 6.32 0.63 11.74
N ALA A 252 6.64 -0.58 12.18
CA ALA A 252 6.37 -1.06 13.53
C ALA A 252 7.60 -0.90 14.44
N GLY A 253 7.35 -0.56 15.71
CA GLY A 253 8.42 -0.45 16.71
C GLY A 253 9.26 0.83 16.65
N THR A 254 8.87 1.82 15.84
CA THR A 254 9.58 3.10 15.67
C THR A 254 8.97 4.24 16.47
N GLY A 255 7.75 4.07 16.99
CA GLY A 255 7.02 5.12 17.68
C GLY A 255 6.31 6.11 16.75
N GLU A 256 6.21 5.79 15.46
CA GLU A 256 5.36 6.55 14.53
C GLU A 256 3.93 6.63 15.04
N THR A 257 3.29 7.78 14.87
CA THR A 257 1.90 8.00 15.23
C THR A 257 1.13 8.51 14.04
N TYR A 258 -0.12 8.11 13.95
CA TYR A 258 -1.04 8.49 12.88
C TYR A 258 -2.25 9.16 13.51
N GLY A 259 -2.70 10.28 12.97
CA GLY A 259 -3.79 10.99 13.60
C GLY A 259 -4.23 12.23 12.84
N ARG A 260 -3.90 13.39 13.39
CA ARG A 260 -4.34 14.67 12.87
C ARG A 260 -3.89 14.90 11.43
N GLY A 261 -2.61 14.66 11.14
CA GLY A 261 -2.03 14.92 9.81
C GLY A 261 -2.70 14.11 8.71
N MET A 262 -2.98 12.81 8.97
CA MET A 262 -3.68 11.94 8.04
C MET A 262 -5.12 12.40 7.79
N ARG A 263 -5.86 12.75 8.86
CA ARG A 263 -7.24 13.27 8.73
C ARG A 263 -7.28 14.55 7.91
N GLU A 264 -6.36 15.50 8.17
CA GLU A 264 -6.25 16.76 7.43
C GLU A 264 -5.92 16.54 5.96
N LEU A 265 -5.01 15.60 5.64
CA LEU A 265 -4.66 15.25 4.26
C LEU A 265 -5.85 14.66 3.51
N ILE A 266 -6.52 13.67 4.09
CA ILE A 266 -7.67 13.01 3.47
C ILE A 266 -8.85 13.99 3.30
N SER A 267 -9.11 14.84 4.31
CA SER A 267 -10.14 15.88 4.21
C SER A 267 -9.82 16.91 3.13
N GLY A 268 -8.57 17.39 3.08
CA GLY A 268 -8.14 18.34 2.07
C GLY A 268 -8.23 17.79 0.64
N ALA A 269 -7.89 16.52 0.43
CA ALA A 269 -8.09 15.86 -0.85
C ALA A 269 -9.58 15.74 -1.20
N HIS A 270 -10.41 15.34 -0.24
CA HIS A 270 -11.86 15.23 -0.41
C HIS A 270 -12.53 16.57 -0.74
N GLU A 271 -12.14 17.66 -0.08
CA GLU A 271 -12.63 19.01 -0.35
C GLU A 271 -12.30 19.49 -1.78
N LEU A 272 -11.22 18.97 -2.36
CA LEU A 272 -10.87 19.17 -3.76
C LEU A 272 -11.66 18.26 -4.74
N GLY A 273 -12.57 17.42 -4.23
CA GLY A 273 -13.35 16.47 -5.01
C GLY A 273 -12.55 15.25 -5.45
N LEU A 274 -11.48 14.89 -4.74
CA LEU A 274 -10.65 13.73 -5.03
C LEU A 274 -11.06 12.51 -4.20
N GLU A 275 -10.96 11.33 -4.80
CA GLU A 275 -10.93 10.07 -4.08
C GLU A 275 -9.56 9.89 -3.41
N VAL A 276 -9.47 9.05 -2.38
CA VAL A 276 -8.21 8.67 -1.75
C VAL A 276 -8.04 7.16 -1.82
N TYR A 277 -6.83 6.72 -2.16
CA TYR A 277 -6.45 5.31 -2.18
C TYR A 277 -5.25 5.10 -1.26
N LEU A 278 -5.30 4.08 -0.39
CA LEU A 278 -4.10 3.55 0.27
C LEU A 278 -3.50 2.54 -0.70
N THR A 279 -2.31 2.83 -1.24
CA THR A 279 -1.91 2.24 -2.52
C THR A 279 -0.86 1.15 -2.44
N GLU A 280 -0.03 1.16 -1.39
CA GLU A 280 1.17 0.34 -1.28
C GLU A 280 1.41 -0.12 0.16
N PHE A 281 0.34 -0.39 0.89
CA PHE A 281 0.38 -0.61 2.32
C PHE A 281 1.21 -1.84 2.69
N ASP A 282 2.30 -1.61 3.39
CA ASP A 282 3.09 -2.61 4.11
C ASP A 282 3.66 -2.01 5.40
N VAL A 283 4.03 -2.86 6.35
CA VAL A 283 4.56 -2.44 7.65
C VAL A 283 5.92 -3.06 7.89
N ASN A 284 6.97 -2.27 7.69
CA ASN A 284 8.34 -2.67 7.99
C ASN A 284 8.49 -2.96 9.49
N ASP A 285 8.97 -4.15 9.84
CA ASP A 285 9.08 -4.60 11.24
C ASP A 285 10.51 -4.56 11.82
N ASP A 286 11.44 -3.89 11.16
CA ASP A 286 12.84 -3.76 11.64
C ASP A 286 12.96 -3.05 12.99
N GLY A 287 12.01 -2.20 13.33
CA GLY A 287 11.94 -1.51 14.61
C GLY A 287 11.55 -2.42 15.79
N VAL A 288 10.92 -3.57 15.52
CA VAL A 288 10.53 -4.54 16.55
C VAL A 288 11.77 -5.30 17.01
N GLN A 289 12.11 -5.21 18.30
CA GLN A 289 13.36 -5.80 18.83
C GLN A 289 13.29 -7.31 19.04
N ASP A 290 12.11 -7.85 19.26
CA ASP A 290 11.90 -9.30 19.47
C ASP A 290 11.93 -10.04 18.12
N ASP A 291 12.59 -11.20 18.10
CA ASP A 291 12.68 -12.03 16.89
C ASP A 291 11.56 -13.09 16.80
N ASP A 292 10.76 -13.28 17.87
CA ASP A 292 9.60 -14.18 17.83
C ASP A 292 8.58 -13.71 16.78
N PRO A 293 8.27 -14.55 15.76
CA PRO A 293 7.30 -14.22 14.74
C PRO A 293 5.93 -13.78 15.27
N ALA A 294 5.45 -14.40 16.37
CA ALA A 294 4.15 -14.05 16.93
C ALA A 294 4.14 -12.65 17.57
N VAL A 295 5.25 -12.25 18.21
CA VAL A 295 5.41 -10.90 18.76
C VAL A 295 5.47 -9.87 17.63
N ARG A 296 6.20 -10.16 16.57
CA ARG A 296 6.34 -9.30 15.40
C ARG A 296 5.01 -9.14 14.66
N ASP A 297 4.32 -10.23 14.37
CA ASP A 297 3.01 -10.22 13.71
C ASP A 297 1.99 -9.39 14.50
N LYS A 298 2.02 -9.50 15.84
CA LYS A 298 1.17 -8.70 16.71
C LYS A 298 1.51 -7.21 16.65
N ALA A 299 2.79 -6.86 16.63
CA ALA A 299 3.23 -5.46 16.51
C ALA A 299 2.85 -4.87 15.14
N VAL A 300 3.04 -5.62 14.07
CA VAL A 300 2.62 -5.24 12.71
C VAL A 300 1.11 -5.08 12.63
N ALA A 301 0.33 -6.02 13.18
CA ALA A 301 -1.12 -5.95 13.20
C ALA A 301 -1.65 -4.74 13.98
N ALA A 302 -0.98 -4.34 15.07
CA ALA A 302 -1.35 -3.15 15.82
C ALA A 302 -1.21 -1.88 14.95
N VAL A 303 -0.12 -1.77 14.19
CA VAL A 303 0.09 -0.66 13.26
C VAL A 303 -0.97 -0.65 12.14
N TYR A 304 -1.30 -1.82 11.57
CA TYR A 304 -2.41 -1.93 10.60
C TYR A 304 -3.73 -1.42 11.19
N THR A 305 -4.02 -1.79 12.43
CA THR A 305 -5.25 -1.37 13.12
C THR A 305 -5.27 0.14 13.33
N ASP A 306 -4.23 0.71 13.94
CA ASP A 306 -4.16 2.13 14.27
C ASP A 306 -4.26 3.00 13.02
N TYR A 307 -3.53 2.62 11.97
CA TYR A 307 -3.52 3.35 10.70
C TYR A 307 -4.86 3.28 9.96
N LEU A 308 -5.44 2.09 9.84
CA LEU A 308 -6.70 1.89 9.12
C LEU A 308 -7.91 2.46 9.89
N ASP A 309 -7.92 2.38 11.22
CA ASP A 309 -8.98 2.99 12.03
C ASP A 309 -9.07 4.50 11.77
N ILE A 310 -7.91 5.20 11.59
CA ILE A 310 -7.86 6.62 11.22
C ILE A 310 -8.26 6.84 9.74
N ALA A 311 -7.60 6.15 8.83
CA ALA A 311 -7.79 6.40 7.39
C ALA A 311 -9.23 6.10 6.95
N LEU A 312 -9.84 5.03 7.48
CA LEU A 312 -11.15 4.58 7.09
C LEU A 312 -12.32 5.33 7.76
N GLU A 313 -12.06 6.26 8.68
CA GLU A 313 -13.10 7.21 9.16
C GLU A 313 -13.71 7.98 7.99
N SER A 314 -12.90 8.33 6.99
CA SER A 314 -13.35 9.09 5.83
C SER A 314 -13.91 8.21 4.71
N LYS A 315 -15.08 8.57 4.21
CA LYS A 315 -15.67 7.94 3.02
C LYS A 315 -14.96 8.29 1.71
N ALA A 316 -14.01 9.21 1.73
CA ALA A 316 -13.17 9.54 0.58
C ALA A 316 -12.20 8.39 0.24
N VAL A 317 -11.80 7.58 1.22
CA VAL A 317 -10.94 6.41 1.00
C VAL A 317 -11.73 5.31 0.31
N LYS A 318 -11.42 5.01 -0.95
CA LYS A 318 -12.15 4.08 -1.82
C LYS A 318 -11.44 2.75 -2.05
N ALA A 319 -10.15 2.68 -1.77
CA ALA A 319 -9.35 1.47 -1.95
C ALA A 319 -8.28 1.32 -0.87
N VAL A 320 -8.00 0.08 -0.50
CA VAL A 320 -6.86 -0.31 0.34
C VAL A 320 -6.12 -1.43 -0.40
N LEU A 321 -4.85 -1.16 -0.75
CA LEU A 321 -3.98 -2.09 -1.44
C LEU A 321 -2.74 -2.35 -0.60
N THR A 322 -2.39 -3.61 -0.42
CA THR A 322 -1.10 -4.00 0.18
C THR A 322 -0.01 -4.04 -0.88
N TRP A 323 1.24 -3.70 -0.51
CA TRP A 323 2.37 -3.81 -1.45
C TRP A 323 2.97 -5.20 -1.43
N GLY A 324 2.21 -6.14 -1.92
CA GLY A 324 2.44 -7.58 -1.87
C GLY A 324 1.28 -8.30 -1.19
N VAL A 325 1.35 -9.63 -1.18
CA VAL A 325 0.35 -10.51 -0.58
C VAL A 325 0.93 -11.27 0.60
N SER A 326 2.13 -11.80 0.40
CA SER A 326 2.83 -12.72 1.31
C SER A 326 4.22 -12.21 1.63
N ASP A 327 4.64 -12.42 2.88
CA ASP A 327 5.99 -12.13 3.36
C ASP A 327 7.08 -12.82 2.50
N ARG A 328 6.70 -13.89 1.81
CA ARG A 328 7.57 -14.66 0.91
C ARG A 328 8.27 -13.78 -0.12
N ASP A 329 7.52 -12.85 -0.72
CA ASP A 329 7.95 -12.08 -1.87
C ASP A 329 8.07 -10.57 -1.57
N THR A 330 8.05 -10.15 -0.29
CA THR A 330 8.13 -8.72 0.05
C THR A 330 9.45 -8.08 -0.39
N TRP A 331 9.33 -6.90 -1.01
CA TRP A 331 10.47 -6.09 -1.45
C TRP A 331 11.36 -5.61 -0.29
N LEU A 332 10.79 -5.50 0.93
CA LEU A 332 11.50 -5.03 2.13
C LEU A 332 12.72 -5.91 2.47
N ASN A 333 12.67 -7.20 2.16
CA ASN A 333 13.83 -8.09 2.29
C ASN A 333 15.00 -7.73 1.35
N GLY A 334 14.72 -6.98 0.29
CA GLY A 334 15.70 -6.48 -0.68
C GLY A 334 16.38 -5.18 -0.26
N LEU A 335 15.85 -4.47 0.74
CA LEU A 335 16.41 -3.20 1.19
C LEU A 335 17.82 -3.38 1.77
N LYS A 336 18.74 -2.52 1.34
CA LYS A 336 20.13 -2.56 1.83
C LYS A 336 20.19 -2.37 3.33
N GLU A 337 19.42 -1.42 3.86
CA GLU A 337 19.37 -1.11 5.28
C GLU A 337 18.89 -2.31 6.13
N HIS A 338 17.84 -3.00 5.68
CA HIS A 338 17.37 -4.23 6.32
C HIS A 338 18.46 -5.30 6.35
N ARG A 339 19.09 -5.57 5.19
CA ARG A 339 20.15 -6.59 5.08
C ARG A 339 21.37 -6.29 5.96
N GLU A 340 21.70 -5.02 6.15
CA GLU A 340 22.80 -4.60 7.01
C GLU A 340 22.44 -4.71 8.50
N LYS A 341 21.23 -4.33 8.89
CA LYS A 341 20.77 -4.35 10.30
C LYS A 341 20.32 -5.73 10.77
N ARG A 342 19.66 -6.48 9.90
CA ARG A 342 19.00 -7.76 10.21
C ARG A 342 19.29 -8.86 9.17
N PRO A 343 20.55 -9.24 8.91
CA PRO A 343 20.94 -10.10 7.77
C PRO A 343 20.29 -11.50 7.76
N ASN A 344 19.89 -12.00 8.93
CA ASN A 344 19.32 -13.34 9.12
C ASN A 344 17.83 -13.32 9.43
N ARG A 345 17.19 -12.14 9.35
CA ARG A 345 15.78 -11.97 9.71
C ARG A 345 14.99 -11.55 8.48
N ARG A 346 13.93 -12.28 8.14
CA ARG A 346 13.01 -11.87 7.11
C ARG A 346 11.93 -10.97 7.68
N GLN A 347 11.53 -9.97 6.90
CA GLN A 347 10.42 -9.08 7.19
C GLN A 347 9.08 -9.83 7.19
N ARG A 348 8.13 -9.38 8.01
CA ARG A 348 6.77 -9.93 8.12
C ARG A 348 5.70 -8.84 7.99
N PRO A 349 5.69 -8.10 6.85
CA PRO A 349 4.90 -6.88 6.70
C PRO A 349 3.46 -7.11 6.23
N LEU A 350 3.10 -8.33 5.79
CA LEU A 350 1.96 -8.57 4.91
C LEU A 350 0.88 -9.48 5.53
N PRO A 351 -0.33 -9.52 4.93
CA PRO A 351 -1.45 -10.30 5.47
C PRO A 351 -1.24 -11.82 5.47
N PHE A 352 -0.30 -12.34 4.67
CA PHE A 352 -0.03 -13.77 4.58
C PHE A 352 1.46 -14.06 4.78
N ASP A 353 1.75 -15.16 5.46
CA ASP A 353 3.12 -15.63 5.68
C ASP A 353 3.73 -16.30 4.43
N ASN A 354 4.94 -16.87 4.59
CA ASN A 354 5.65 -17.55 3.50
C ASN A 354 4.91 -18.79 2.95
N ASP A 355 4.03 -19.39 3.74
CA ASP A 355 3.23 -20.57 3.40
C ASP A 355 1.81 -20.19 2.93
N LEU A 356 1.56 -18.91 2.66
CA LEU A 356 0.27 -18.34 2.28
C LEU A 356 -0.83 -18.53 3.34
N LYS A 357 -0.45 -18.65 4.61
CA LYS A 357 -1.38 -18.68 5.74
C LYS A 357 -1.64 -17.27 6.26
N PRO A 358 -2.86 -16.97 6.72
CA PRO A 358 -3.17 -15.65 7.25
C PRO A 358 -2.37 -15.35 8.51
N THR A 359 -1.88 -14.14 8.61
CA THR A 359 -1.18 -13.59 9.77
C THR A 359 -2.10 -12.66 10.57
N ALA A 360 -1.66 -12.17 11.72
CA ALA A 360 -2.43 -11.19 12.49
C ALA A 360 -2.81 -9.92 11.69
N PRO A 361 -1.96 -9.36 10.82
CA PRO A 361 -2.32 -8.31 9.86
C PRO A 361 -3.55 -8.59 8.99
N PHE A 362 -3.77 -9.82 8.54
CA PHE A 362 -4.98 -10.18 7.78
C PHE A 362 -6.25 -9.85 8.58
N PHE A 363 -6.28 -10.26 9.84
CA PHE A 363 -7.44 -10.04 10.71
C PHE A 363 -7.61 -8.57 11.06
N ALA A 364 -6.51 -7.84 11.28
CA ALA A 364 -6.52 -6.40 11.51
C ALA A 364 -7.17 -5.63 10.34
N ILE A 365 -6.81 -5.95 9.10
CA ILE A 365 -7.43 -5.34 7.90
C ILE A 365 -8.92 -5.68 7.83
N ARG A 366 -9.29 -6.94 8.04
CA ARG A 366 -10.68 -7.39 8.00
C ARG A 366 -11.54 -6.67 9.04
N ASP A 367 -11.05 -6.57 10.27
CA ASP A 367 -11.75 -5.93 11.38
C ASP A 367 -11.88 -4.41 11.15
N ALA A 368 -10.86 -3.76 10.58
CA ALA A 368 -10.91 -2.36 10.18
C ALA A 368 -11.98 -2.11 9.10
N PHE A 369 -12.10 -3.01 8.11
CA PHE A 369 -13.19 -2.92 7.15
C PHE A 369 -14.55 -3.03 7.82
N ASP A 370 -14.74 -3.96 8.75
CA ASP A 370 -16.04 -4.14 9.43
C ASP A 370 -16.45 -2.92 10.27
N LYS A 371 -15.50 -2.21 10.85
CA LYS A 371 -15.73 -0.97 11.59
C LYS A 371 -16.00 0.25 10.69
N ALA A 372 -15.45 0.23 9.46
CA ALA A 372 -15.50 1.38 8.55
C ALA A 372 -16.95 1.78 8.21
N PRO A 373 -17.25 3.10 8.07
CA PRO A 373 -18.55 3.55 7.59
C PRO A 373 -18.79 3.08 6.15
N LYS A 374 -20.03 2.74 5.81
CA LYS A 374 -20.42 2.35 4.46
C LYS A 374 -20.29 3.57 3.52
N ARG A 375 -19.63 3.36 2.35
CA ARG A 375 -19.41 4.37 1.32
C ARG A 375 -20.54 4.39 0.32
#